data_1391dcc59e1d303b44ee3f3e0236869d
#
_entry.id   1391dcc59e1d303b44ee3f3e0236869d
#
_cell.length_a   1.000
_cell.length_b   1.000
_cell.length_c   1.000
_cell.angle_alpha   90.00
_cell.angle_beta   90.00
_cell.angle_gamma   90.00
#
_symmetry.space_group_name_H-M   'P 1'
#
loop_
_entity.id
_entity.type
_entity.pdbx_description
1 polymer ?
#
loop_
_entity_poly.entity_id
_entity_poly.type
_entity_poly.pdbx_seq_one_letter_code
_entity_poly.pdbx_strand_id
1 'polypeptide(L)'
;LRPGTIFNTLNQDTLFYCNVEEGEILELMNDFDNDTGSFQYLITDQNDRPILSLLSTQVNTQLFPEGEFHIWGMQYSGSLSLDYSLPITEQSFASECHVLSDYPLVFFKYNTQSFEIEMSNGDLSTYLCPDEGFPDIVSFGPKEGGVNLLQYAVVNSEGIVLDQTDNRVYNFIDYPEGEYKLTGVSYLGMPLDVK
;
A
#
# COMPACT_ATOMS: atom_id res chain seq x y z
N LEU A 1 27.69 1.58 -20.94
CA LEU A 1 26.65 1.39 -19.92
C LEU A 1 25.70 0.28 -20.35
N ARG A 2 25.25 -0.53 -19.42
CA ARG A 2 24.26 -1.59 -19.66
C ARG A 2 23.10 -1.38 -18.71
N PRO A 3 21.84 -1.61 -19.16
CA PRO A 3 20.73 -1.63 -18.24
C PRO A 3 20.95 -2.71 -17.18
N GLY A 4 20.50 -2.44 -15.98
CA GLY A 4 20.50 -3.35 -14.84
C GLY A 4 19.12 -3.38 -14.21
N THR A 5 18.98 -4.16 -13.16
CA THR A 5 17.73 -4.28 -12.41
C THR A 5 17.88 -3.65 -11.05
N ILE A 6 16.81 -3.07 -10.53
CA ILE A 6 16.71 -2.68 -9.12
C ILE A 6 15.66 -3.56 -8.44
N PHE A 7 15.90 -3.85 -7.19
CA PHE A 7 15.00 -4.68 -6.37
C PHE A 7 15.14 -4.29 -4.89
N ASN A 8 14.18 -4.69 -4.09
CA ASN A 8 14.28 -4.58 -2.65
C ASN A 8 14.93 -5.86 -2.04
N THR A 9 15.21 -5.83 -0.76
CA THR A 9 15.80 -6.98 -0.03
C THR A 9 14.94 -8.24 -0.07
N LEU A 10 13.64 -8.14 -0.40
CA LEU A 10 12.72 -9.26 -0.55
C LEU A 10 12.54 -9.71 -2.00
N ASN A 11 13.27 -9.09 -2.95
CA ASN A 11 13.18 -9.35 -4.38
C ASN A 11 11.77 -9.18 -4.95
N GLN A 12 11.06 -8.15 -4.48
CA GLN A 12 9.74 -7.75 -4.95
C GLN A 12 9.89 -6.58 -5.93
N ASP A 13 9.05 -6.53 -6.94
CA ASP A 13 8.97 -5.47 -7.94
C ASP A 13 7.88 -4.42 -7.61
N THR A 14 6.99 -4.78 -6.71
CA THR A 14 5.87 -3.93 -6.27
C THR A 14 5.70 -4.01 -4.76
N LEU A 15 5.57 -2.85 -4.12
CA LEU A 15 5.48 -2.70 -2.68
C LEU A 15 4.28 -1.83 -2.29
N PHE A 16 3.66 -2.16 -1.16
CA PHE A 16 2.55 -1.41 -0.61
C PHE A 16 2.89 -0.93 0.79
N TYR A 17 2.85 0.39 1.01
CA TYR A 17 3.08 1.01 2.29
C TYR A 17 1.78 1.63 2.80
N CYS A 18 1.30 1.14 3.92
CA CYS A 18 0.24 1.78 4.68
C CYS A 18 0.86 2.78 5.65
N ASN A 19 0.16 3.85 5.97
CA ASN A 19 0.68 4.90 6.85
C ASN A 19 0.88 4.33 8.27
N VAL A 20 2.10 3.86 8.55
CA VAL A 20 2.52 3.44 9.88
C VAL A 20 3.20 4.63 10.53
N GLU A 21 2.96 4.88 11.81
CA GLU A 21 3.51 6.02 12.57
C GLU A 21 5.05 6.01 12.65
N GLU A 22 5.68 4.85 12.44
CA GLU A 22 7.12 4.70 12.37
C GLU A 22 7.57 4.60 10.92
N GLY A 23 8.51 5.47 10.51
CA GLY A 23 8.99 5.58 9.14
C GLY A 23 9.51 4.28 8.59
N GLU A 24 8.85 3.78 7.58
CA GLU A 24 9.34 2.63 6.83
C GLU A 24 10.46 3.05 5.90
N ILE A 25 11.61 2.42 6.07
CA ILE A 25 12.77 2.59 5.20
C ILE A 25 12.76 1.45 4.19
N LEU A 26 12.63 1.82 2.92
CA LEU A 26 12.81 0.89 1.83
C LEU A 26 14.30 0.77 1.51
N GLU A 27 14.84 -0.44 1.62
CA GLU A 27 16.21 -0.75 1.23
C GLU A 27 16.25 -1.21 -0.23
N LEU A 28 17.08 -0.53 -1.02
CA LEU A 28 17.26 -0.76 -2.45
C LEU A 28 18.54 -1.54 -2.71
N MET A 29 18.47 -2.44 -3.66
CA MET A 29 19.59 -3.16 -4.23
C MET A 29 19.59 -3.00 -5.75
N ASN A 30 20.72 -3.22 -6.37
CA ASN A 30 20.86 -3.21 -7.84
C ASN A 30 21.94 -4.18 -8.30
N ASP A 31 21.87 -4.55 -9.56
CA ASP A 31 22.87 -5.39 -10.26
C ASP A 31 23.60 -4.64 -11.38
N PHE A 32 23.59 -3.32 -11.37
CA PHE A 32 24.34 -2.51 -12.31
C PHE A 32 25.84 -2.77 -12.20
N ASP A 33 26.51 -2.79 -13.34
CA ASP A 33 27.97 -2.89 -13.40
C ASP A 33 28.60 -1.56 -12.94
N ASN A 34 29.18 -1.57 -11.76
CA ASN A 34 29.74 -0.36 -11.13
C ASN A 34 31.07 0.11 -11.76
N ASP A 35 31.62 -0.63 -12.73
CA ASP A 35 32.94 -0.30 -13.33
C ASP A 35 32.85 0.83 -14.35
N THR A 36 31.67 1.25 -14.77
CA THR A 36 31.51 2.21 -15.86
C THR A 36 30.45 3.28 -15.53
N GLY A 37 30.89 4.42 -14.98
CA GLY A 37 30.03 5.59 -14.77
C GLY A 37 29.56 5.77 -13.33
N SER A 38 28.76 6.82 -13.12
CA SER A 38 28.12 7.14 -11.85
C SER A 38 26.73 6.49 -11.78
N PHE A 39 26.32 6.09 -10.58
CA PHE A 39 25.00 5.48 -10.34
C PHE A 39 24.19 6.30 -9.35
N GLN A 40 22.88 6.42 -9.60
CA GLN A 40 21.90 7.00 -8.67
C GLN A 40 20.57 6.27 -8.81
N TYR A 41 19.76 6.35 -7.76
CA TYR A 41 18.34 6.02 -7.83
C TYR A 41 17.55 7.28 -8.17
N LEU A 42 16.59 7.15 -9.05
CA LEU A 42 15.68 8.20 -9.46
C LEU A 42 14.26 7.81 -9.09
N ILE A 43 13.60 8.64 -8.29
CA ILE A 43 12.21 8.44 -7.91
C ILE A 43 11.35 9.37 -8.74
N THR A 44 10.31 8.80 -9.35
CA THR A 44 9.35 9.50 -10.19
C THR A 44 7.92 9.33 -9.66
N ASP A 45 7.02 10.17 -10.13
CA ASP A 45 5.58 9.97 -9.97
C ASP A 45 5.05 8.89 -10.93
N GLN A 46 3.75 8.60 -10.86
CA GLN A 46 3.04 7.67 -11.75
C GLN A 46 3.10 8.03 -13.25
N ASN A 47 3.54 9.24 -13.60
CA ASN A 47 3.72 9.70 -14.97
C ASN A 47 5.20 9.73 -15.38
N ASP A 48 6.04 9.08 -14.62
CA ASP A 48 7.50 9.03 -14.78
C ASP A 48 8.19 10.40 -14.72
N ARG A 49 7.60 11.39 -14.05
CA ARG A 49 8.24 12.68 -13.81
C ARG A 49 9.14 12.60 -12.60
N PRO A 50 10.40 13.06 -12.69
CA PRO A 50 11.32 13.04 -11.58
C PRO A 50 10.78 13.80 -10.37
N ILE A 51 10.92 13.21 -9.18
CA ILE A 51 10.63 13.86 -7.90
C ILE A 51 11.93 14.07 -7.14
N LEU A 52 12.78 13.05 -7.11
CA LEU A 52 13.98 13.02 -6.30
C LEU A 52 15.02 12.10 -6.92
N SER A 53 16.30 12.49 -6.85
CA SER A 53 17.44 11.59 -7.13
C SER A 53 18.24 11.32 -5.86
N LEU A 54 18.67 10.08 -5.65
CA LEU A 54 19.33 9.61 -4.45
C LEU A 54 20.59 8.82 -4.76
N LEU A 55 21.66 9.08 -3.97
CA LEU A 55 22.84 8.21 -3.92
C LEU A 55 22.66 7.10 -2.85
N SER A 56 21.74 7.30 -1.90
CA SER A 56 21.46 6.36 -0.82
C SER A 56 20.70 5.15 -1.34
N THR A 57 21.02 3.98 -0.79
CA THR A 57 20.25 2.76 -0.97
C THR A 57 19.00 2.71 -0.08
N GLN A 58 18.76 3.74 0.72
CA GLN A 58 17.62 3.81 1.64
C GLN A 58 16.70 4.96 1.25
N VAL A 59 15.42 4.64 1.12
CA VAL A 59 14.34 5.58 0.83
C VAL A 59 13.40 5.64 2.02
N ASN A 60 13.28 6.82 2.63
CA ASN A 60 12.27 7.04 3.66
C ASN A 60 10.91 7.30 3.00
N THR A 61 10.02 6.33 3.05
CA THR A 61 8.71 6.41 2.39
C THR A 61 7.77 7.44 3.03
N GLN A 62 8.02 7.89 4.25
CA GLN A 62 7.23 8.96 4.89
C GLN A 62 7.33 10.31 4.18
N LEU A 63 8.43 10.56 3.47
CA LEU A 63 8.64 11.83 2.75
C LEU A 63 7.73 11.99 1.53
N PHE A 64 7.06 10.94 1.11
CA PHE A 64 6.19 10.96 -0.07
C PHE A 64 4.72 11.11 0.35
N PRO A 65 3.92 11.86 -0.41
CA PRO A 65 2.48 11.89 -0.24
C PRO A 65 1.86 10.53 -0.60
N GLU A 66 0.55 10.43 -0.46
CA GLU A 66 -0.19 9.27 -1.00
C GLU A 66 -0.05 9.22 -2.52
N GLY A 67 0.08 8.03 -3.07
CA GLY A 67 0.20 7.82 -4.52
C GLY A 67 1.05 6.64 -4.92
N GLU A 68 1.22 6.53 -6.21
CA GLU A 68 2.09 5.59 -6.89
C GLU A 68 3.41 6.26 -7.25
N PHE A 69 4.50 5.58 -6.96
CA PHE A 69 5.85 6.06 -7.20
C PHE A 69 6.68 4.96 -7.86
N HIS A 70 7.51 5.36 -8.80
CA HIS A 70 8.44 4.48 -9.48
C HIS A 70 9.88 4.81 -9.06
N ILE A 71 10.66 3.80 -8.73
CA ILE A 71 12.09 3.94 -8.45
C ILE A 71 12.84 3.32 -9.61
N TRP A 72 13.72 4.10 -10.21
CA TRP A 72 14.58 3.69 -11.31
C TRP A 72 16.03 3.65 -10.85
N GLY A 73 16.77 2.66 -11.29
CA GLY A 73 18.23 2.71 -11.28
C GLY A 73 18.72 3.50 -12.49
N MET A 74 19.61 4.42 -12.28
CA MET A 74 20.18 5.26 -13.34
C MET A 74 21.70 5.21 -13.31
N GLN A 75 22.30 4.73 -14.37
CA GLN A 75 23.74 4.81 -14.58
C GLN A 75 24.04 5.83 -15.69
N TYR A 76 25.04 6.71 -15.46
CA TYR A 76 25.35 7.78 -16.38
C TYR A 76 26.85 8.15 -16.40
N SER A 77 27.27 8.81 -17.46
CA SER A 77 28.57 9.48 -17.54
C SER A 77 28.40 10.97 -17.83
N GLY A 78 29.40 11.75 -17.44
CA GLY A 78 29.33 13.21 -17.53
C GLY A 78 28.52 13.86 -16.40
N SER A 79 27.92 15.01 -16.66
CA SER A 79 27.12 15.76 -15.69
C SER A 79 25.66 15.39 -15.80
N LEU A 80 25.01 15.24 -14.64
CA LEU A 80 23.58 15.00 -14.54
C LEU A 80 22.81 16.33 -14.59
N SER A 81 21.73 16.34 -15.37
CA SER A 81 20.77 17.46 -15.43
C SER A 81 19.36 16.91 -15.62
N LEU A 82 18.53 16.98 -14.57
CA LEU A 82 17.15 16.50 -14.59
C LEU A 82 16.18 17.66 -14.79
N ASP A 83 15.26 17.51 -15.74
CA ASP A 83 14.10 18.38 -15.86
C ASP A 83 12.92 17.74 -15.12
N TYR A 84 12.54 18.31 -14.00
CA TYR A 84 11.47 17.79 -13.14
C TYR A 84 10.06 18.01 -13.72
N SER A 85 9.95 18.73 -14.82
CA SER A 85 8.67 18.97 -15.49
C SER A 85 8.35 17.96 -16.60
N LEU A 86 9.33 17.20 -17.05
CA LEU A 86 9.21 16.22 -18.14
C LEU A 86 9.34 14.79 -17.66
N PRO A 87 8.62 13.83 -18.26
CA PRO A 87 8.87 12.41 -18.03
C PRO A 87 10.32 12.01 -18.37
N ILE A 88 10.86 11.03 -17.64
CA ILE A 88 12.25 10.56 -17.87
C ILE A 88 12.44 9.98 -19.26
N THR A 89 11.39 9.47 -19.89
CA THR A 89 11.40 8.94 -21.25
C THR A 89 11.49 10.02 -22.34
N GLU A 90 11.22 11.29 -21.97
CA GLU A 90 11.19 12.42 -22.90
C GLU A 90 12.38 13.36 -22.74
N GLN A 91 13.33 13.04 -21.86
CA GLN A 91 14.48 13.89 -21.58
C GLN A 91 15.81 13.15 -21.68
N SER A 92 16.86 13.91 -21.97
CA SER A 92 18.24 13.45 -21.82
C SER A 92 18.81 14.05 -20.55
N PHE A 93 19.05 13.22 -19.55
CA PHE A 93 19.44 13.68 -18.22
C PHE A 93 20.94 13.57 -17.92
N ALA A 94 21.75 13.19 -18.89
CA ALA A 94 23.20 13.22 -18.73
C ALA A 94 23.87 13.85 -19.97
N SER A 95 24.98 14.54 -19.73
CA SER A 95 25.70 15.26 -20.80
C SER A 95 26.39 14.33 -21.82
N GLU A 96 26.60 13.07 -21.46
CA GLU A 96 27.25 12.06 -22.34
C GLU A 96 26.29 10.88 -22.54
N CYS A 97 26.44 9.81 -21.77
CA CYS A 97 25.64 8.61 -21.87
C CYS A 97 24.87 8.34 -20.60
N HIS A 98 23.68 7.76 -20.75
CA HIS A 98 22.89 7.28 -19.62
C HIS A 98 22.12 6.02 -19.98
N VAL A 99 21.75 5.26 -18.97
CA VAL A 99 20.87 4.10 -19.06
C VAL A 99 20.04 4.01 -17.77
N LEU A 100 18.79 3.63 -17.93
CA LEU A 100 17.88 3.32 -16.81
C LEU A 100 17.84 1.81 -16.60
N SER A 101 17.36 1.39 -15.44
CA SER A 101 16.97 0.01 -15.18
C SER A 101 15.92 -0.46 -16.19
N ASP A 102 15.89 -1.76 -16.48
CA ASP A 102 14.94 -2.34 -17.43
C ASP A 102 13.49 -2.10 -17.01
N TYR A 103 13.23 -2.13 -15.70
CA TYR A 103 11.94 -1.86 -15.08
C TYR A 103 12.13 -1.04 -13.81
N PRO A 104 11.13 -0.24 -13.39
CA PRO A 104 11.13 0.40 -12.09
C PRO A 104 10.75 -0.60 -11.01
N LEU A 105 11.19 -0.33 -9.79
CA LEU A 105 10.55 -0.84 -8.58
C LEU A 105 9.37 0.09 -8.26
N VAL A 106 8.18 -0.43 -8.21
CA VAL A 106 6.97 0.36 -7.94
C VAL A 106 6.63 0.32 -6.46
N PHE A 107 6.36 1.46 -5.85
CA PHE A 107 5.76 1.47 -4.52
C PHE A 107 4.51 2.35 -4.47
N PHE A 108 3.54 1.85 -3.75
CA PHE A 108 2.29 2.54 -3.46
C PHE A 108 2.30 2.99 -2.01
N LYS A 109 2.04 4.26 -1.79
CA LYS A 109 1.81 4.80 -0.46
C LYS A 109 0.35 5.17 -0.27
N TYR A 110 -0.22 4.64 0.78
CA TYR A 110 -1.61 4.87 1.13
C TYR A 110 -1.75 5.36 2.56
N ASN A 111 -2.66 6.28 2.76
CA ASN A 111 -3.06 6.69 4.08
C ASN A 111 -4.26 5.84 4.51
N THR A 112 -3.99 4.77 5.23
CA THR A 112 -5.06 4.00 5.85
C THR A 112 -5.56 4.76 7.08
N GLN A 113 -6.67 5.44 6.96
CA GLN A 113 -7.32 6.02 8.11
C GLN A 113 -7.99 4.90 8.92
N SER A 114 -7.71 4.87 10.22
CA SER A 114 -8.52 4.08 11.13
C SER A 114 -9.93 4.66 11.15
N PHE A 115 -10.93 3.83 11.12
CA PHE A 115 -12.32 4.24 11.22
C PHE A 115 -13.04 3.42 12.30
N GLU A 116 -14.01 4.05 12.94
CA GLU A 116 -14.89 3.38 13.87
C GLU A 116 -16.08 2.79 13.11
N ILE A 117 -16.48 1.59 13.51
CA ILE A 117 -17.72 0.96 13.04
C ILE A 117 -18.80 1.27 14.06
N GLU A 118 -19.96 1.67 13.57
CA GLU A 118 -21.17 1.80 14.37
C GLU A 118 -22.33 1.04 13.71
N MET A 119 -23.29 0.65 14.50
CA MET A 119 -24.54 0.09 13.97
C MET A 119 -25.40 1.19 13.36
N SER A 120 -26.31 0.81 12.48
CA SER A 120 -27.18 1.75 11.77
C SER A 120 -28.05 2.64 12.68
N ASN A 121 -28.22 2.27 13.94
CA ASN A 121 -28.88 3.06 14.97
C ASN A 121 -27.94 3.98 15.76
N GLY A 122 -26.64 3.96 15.45
CA GLY A 122 -25.60 4.74 16.14
C GLY A 122 -25.02 4.08 17.39
N ASP A 123 -25.44 2.85 17.73
CA ASP A 123 -24.89 2.11 18.87
C ASP A 123 -23.57 1.43 18.51
N LEU A 124 -22.72 1.21 19.51
CA LEU A 124 -21.44 0.48 19.38
C LEU A 124 -21.56 -0.99 19.81
N SER A 125 -22.67 -1.38 20.42
CA SER A 125 -22.92 -2.75 20.86
C SER A 125 -24.42 -3.06 20.84
N THR A 126 -24.78 -4.32 20.63
CA THR A 126 -26.13 -4.81 20.72
C THR A 126 -26.17 -6.21 21.33
N TYR A 127 -27.31 -6.59 21.85
CA TYR A 127 -27.59 -7.95 22.30
C TYR A 127 -28.59 -8.57 21.34
N LEU A 128 -28.24 -9.71 20.80
CA LEU A 128 -29.17 -10.54 20.03
C LEU A 128 -29.66 -11.67 20.91
N CYS A 129 -30.95 -11.87 20.91
CA CYS A 129 -31.56 -13.03 21.59
C CYS A 129 -31.91 -14.04 20.51
N PRO A 130 -31.43 -15.28 20.60
CA PRO A 130 -31.77 -16.30 19.62
C PRO A 130 -33.26 -16.66 19.79
N ASP A 131 -34.11 -16.04 18.98
CA ASP A 131 -35.53 -16.38 18.87
C ASP A 131 -35.71 -17.39 17.74
N GLU A 132 -36.35 -18.50 18.02
CA GLU A 132 -36.63 -19.54 17.03
C GLU A 132 -37.39 -18.96 15.82
N GLY A 133 -36.69 -18.83 14.69
CA GLY A 133 -37.32 -18.53 13.41
C GLY A 133 -37.19 -17.08 12.90
N PHE A 134 -36.50 -16.20 13.62
CA PHE A 134 -36.18 -14.86 13.12
C PHE A 134 -34.68 -14.69 12.89
N PRO A 135 -34.28 -14.03 11.81
CA PRO A 135 -32.84 -13.80 11.54
C PRO A 135 -32.25 -12.76 12.52
N ASP A 136 -31.13 -13.10 13.12
CA ASP A 136 -30.36 -12.21 13.99
C ASP A 136 -29.50 -11.26 13.13
N ILE A 137 -30.12 -10.23 12.60
CA ILE A 137 -29.50 -9.31 11.64
C ILE A 137 -28.96 -8.08 12.33
N VAL A 138 -27.68 -7.79 12.12
CA VAL A 138 -27.04 -6.54 12.51
C VAL A 138 -26.67 -5.74 11.25
N SER A 139 -27.11 -4.49 11.22
CA SER A 139 -26.73 -3.53 10.19
C SER A 139 -25.70 -2.54 10.76
N PHE A 140 -24.59 -2.34 10.08
CA PHE A 140 -23.46 -1.56 10.55
C PHE A 140 -22.75 -0.84 9.40
N GLY A 141 -21.86 0.06 9.72
CA GLY A 141 -21.05 0.78 8.74
C GLY A 141 -19.97 1.64 9.39
N PRO A 142 -19.15 2.32 8.61
CA PRO A 142 -18.22 3.29 9.14
C PRO A 142 -18.99 4.48 9.71
N LYS A 143 -18.59 4.95 10.88
CA LYS A 143 -19.18 6.11 11.57
C LYS A 143 -19.03 7.40 10.78
N GLU A 144 -17.90 7.54 10.11
CA GLU A 144 -17.63 8.67 9.23
C GLU A 144 -17.29 8.16 7.83
N GLY A 145 -17.85 8.81 6.79
CA GLY A 145 -17.72 8.35 5.41
C GLY A 145 -16.33 8.58 4.84
N GLY A 146 -15.92 7.74 3.89
CA GLY A 146 -14.80 8.03 3.00
C GLY A 146 -13.68 6.99 2.90
N VAL A 147 -13.94 5.73 3.23
CA VAL A 147 -12.93 4.68 3.02
C VAL A 147 -13.23 3.90 1.74
N ASN A 148 -12.24 3.79 0.87
CA ASN A 148 -12.45 3.32 -0.51
C ASN A 148 -12.83 1.85 -0.65
N LEU A 149 -12.24 0.96 0.13
CA LEU A 149 -12.58 -0.46 0.13
C LEU A 149 -12.62 -0.95 1.58
N LEU A 150 -13.76 -1.46 1.99
CA LEU A 150 -14.00 -1.95 3.32
C LEU A 150 -14.42 -3.41 3.26
N GLN A 151 -13.77 -4.21 4.06
CA GLN A 151 -14.19 -5.54 4.42
C GLN A 151 -14.42 -5.58 5.92
N TYR A 152 -15.42 -6.33 6.33
CA TYR A 152 -15.72 -6.50 7.74
C TYR A 152 -15.38 -7.94 8.14
N ALA A 153 -14.75 -8.09 9.27
CA ALA A 153 -14.46 -9.37 9.88
C ALA A 153 -15.29 -9.58 11.13
N VAL A 154 -15.87 -10.76 11.27
CA VAL A 154 -16.49 -11.23 12.50
C VAL A 154 -15.43 -11.96 13.31
N VAL A 155 -15.17 -11.49 14.52
CA VAL A 155 -14.11 -12.01 15.38
C VAL A 155 -14.72 -12.47 16.71
N ASN A 156 -14.31 -13.64 17.19
CA ASN A 156 -14.76 -14.15 18.49
C ASN A 156 -14.01 -13.48 19.66
N SER A 157 -14.38 -13.83 20.89
CA SER A 157 -13.75 -13.33 22.11
C SER A 157 -12.25 -13.67 22.24
N GLU A 158 -11.77 -14.66 21.52
CA GLU A 158 -10.35 -15.08 21.49
C GLU A 158 -9.53 -14.33 20.44
N GLY A 159 -10.18 -13.46 19.62
CA GLY A 159 -9.53 -12.72 18.54
C GLY A 159 -9.40 -13.51 17.24
N ILE A 160 -10.09 -14.64 17.11
CA ILE A 160 -10.08 -15.46 15.91
C ILE A 160 -11.11 -14.92 14.92
N VAL A 161 -10.69 -14.70 13.67
CA VAL A 161 -11.60 -14.33 12.57
C VAL A 161 -12.43 -15.56 12.19
N LEU A 162 -13.74 -15.43 12.31
CA LEU A 162 -14.70 -16.51 12.01
C LEU A 162 -15.27 -16.37 10.61
N ASP A 163 -15.48 -15.15 10.16
CA ASP A 163 -16.04 -14.86 8.84
C ASP A 163 -15.66 -13.46 8.36
N GLN A 164 -15.83 -13.22 7.06
CA GLN A 164 -15.58 -11.95 6.40
C GLN A 164 -16.74 -11.60 5.47
N THR A 165 -17.06 -10.31 5.38
CA THR A 165 -18.14 -9.81 4.52
C THR A 165 -17.85 -8.41 4.00
N ASP A 166 -18.23 -8.15 2.76
CA ASP A 166 -18.25 -6.81 2.17
C ASP A 166 -19.60 -6.11 2.42
N ASN A 167 -20.57 -6.85 2.95
CA ASN A 167 -21.89 -6.34 3.21
C ASN A 167 -21.93 -5.58 4.56
N ARG A 168 -22.72 -4.52 4.63
CA ARG A 168 -23.01 -3.77 5.85
C ARG A 168 -24.15 -4.37 6.66
N VAL A 169 -24.49 -5.60 6.36
CA VAL A 169 -25.55 -6.37 7.05
C VAL A 169 -25.01 -7.78 7.24
N TYR A 170 -25.10 -8.25 8.49
CA TYR A 170 -24.62 -9.58 8.84
C TYR A 170 -25.67 -10.31 9.66
N ASN A 171 -25.85 -11.64 9.41
CA ASN A 171 -26.79 -12.48 10.11
C ASN A 171 -26.02 -13.43 11.04
N PHE A 172 -26.32 -13.37 12.34
CA PHE A 172 -25.69 -14.18 13.37
C PHE A 172 -26.45 -15.47 13.72
N ILE A 173 -27.52 -15.82 12.99
CA ILE A 173 -28.41 -16.96 13.33
C ILE A 173 -27.67 -18.29 13.51
N ASP A 174 -26.61 -18.51 12.79
CA ASP A 174 -25.83 -19.77 12.83
C ASP A 174 -24.68 -19.73 13.84
N TYR A 175 -24.53 -18.63 14.57
CA TYR A 175 -23.46 -18.48 15.55
C TYR A 175 -23.90 -18.96 16.93
N PRO A 176 -23.04 -19.71 17.64
CA PRO A 176 -23.36 -20.11 19.02
C PRO A 176 -23.44 -18.88 19.95
N GLU A 177 -23.99 -19.07 21.13
CA GLU A 177 -23.99 -18.04 22.16
C GLU A 177 -22.56 -17.59 22.47
N GLY A 178 -22.33 -16.28 22.49
CA GLY A 178 -21.00 -15.74 22.74
C GLY A 178 -20.90 -14.24 22.49
N GLU A 179 -19.72 -13.71 22.73
CA GLU A 179 -19.34 -12.34 22.39
C GLU A 179 -18.62 -12.32 21.04
N TYR A 180 -19.08 -11.48 20.15
CA TYR A 180 -18.51 -11.28 18.83
C TYR A 180 -18.18 -9.81 18.61
N LYS A 181 -17.09 -9.55 17.90
CA LYS A 181 -16.70 -8.22 17.45
C LYS A 181 -16.79 -8.14 15.93
N LEU A 182 -17.38 -7.06 15.45
CA LEU A 182 -17.27 -6.66 14.07
C LEU A 182 -16.11 -5.69 13.94
N THR A 183 -15.15 -6.01 13.08
CA THR A 183 -13.97 -5.18 12.83
C THR A 183 -13.95 -4.83 11.36
N GLY A 184 -13.83 -3.54 11.05
CA GLY A 184 -13.61 -3.09 9.67
C GLY A 184 -12.15 -3.13 9.32
N VAL A 185 -11.86 -3.62 8.13
CA VAL A 185 -10.53 -3.61 7.54
C VAL A 185 -10.60 -2.79 6.27
N SER A 186 -9.84 -1.71 6.24
CA SER A 186 -9.58 -0.97 5.01
C SER A 186 -8.42 -1.63 4.30
N TYR A 187 -8.60 -1.95 3.03
CA TYR A 187 -7.56 -2.59 2.23
C TYR A 187 -7.47 -1.97 0.84
N LEU A 188 -6.37 -2.26 0.17
CA LEU A 188 -6.08 -1.87 -1.19
C LEU A 188 -5.68 -3.12 -1.97
N GLY A 189 -6.24 -3.26 -3.17
CA GLY A 189 -6.03 -4.44 -3.98
C GLY A 189 -7.08 -5.53 -3.73
N MET A 190 -6.69 -6.80 -3.88
CA MET A 190 -7.58 -7.91 -3.58
C MET A 190 -7.59 -8.21 -2.08
N PRO A 191 -8.77 -8.43 -1.49
CA PRO A 191 -8.85 -8.87 -0.11
C PRO A 191 -8.12 -10.21 0.07
N LEU A 192 -7.48 -10.38 1.21
CA LEU A 192 -6.91 -11.67 1.57
C LEU A 192 -8.05 -12.64 1.87
N ASP A 193 -8.11 -13.74 1.12
CA ASP A 193 -8.97 -14.85 1.48
C ASP A 193 -8.41 -15.49 2.76
N VAL A 194 -9.09 -15.28 3.88
CA VAL A 194 -8.81 -16.03 5.11
C VAL A 194 -9.43 -17.41 4.95
N LYS A 195 -8.58 -18.42 4.82
CA LYS A 195 -8.97 -19.83 4.81
C LYS A 195 -8.88 -20.42 6.20
#